data_6319c021569b33600446f5de214a3751
#
_entry.id   6319c021569b33600446f5de214a3751
#
_cell.length_a   1.000
_cell.length_b   1.000
_cell.length_c   1.000
_cell.angle_alpha   90.00
_cell.angle_beta   90.00
_cell.angle_gamma   90.00
#
_symmetry.space_group_name_H-M   'P 1'
#
loop_
_entity.id
_entity.type
_entity.pdbx_description
1 polymer ?
#
loop_
_entity_poly.entity_id
_entity_poly.type
_entity_poly.pdbx_seq_one_letter_code
_entity_poly.pdbx_strand_id
1 'polypeptide(L)'
;MHKELTIENFKCFSEPTTITLGKINICLGCNSVGKSSVIQSFILIRQAFEKARLFKDTQVKKYHIQLNDIYGLQLGDSEHIKSSKVKDDITLKLDEYEYKLMSIAESPMEMEAANEYDVSVQSLREGIFSDGFYYLNAERTGPRNYQMIDSKTINHCGVYGENTMHLLNVLGTVSRVDSERCYNLDEGKTVSTLNKQVEYWMDYIIPGIEIRTDDVLELRVSKMTLRQPALDTDFLSPYNFGFGISYVLPIIVTGLIAERGSMILVENPEAHLHPKGQSHIGYFLAVMACSGIQVIVETHSEHVLNGIRIAALKNKVAPDDISINFFSLKKEGKNTRHMVEKINLDERMNLENWPEGFLDQEEEDLRTLRLLRSKGI
;
A
#
# COMPACT_ATOMS: atom_id res chain seq x y z
N MET A 1 12.99 6.50 8.20
CA MET A 1 12.20 5.26 7.89
C MET A 1 12.03 4.46 9.15
N HIS A 2 10.83 3.97 9.40
CA HIS A 2 10.49 3.15 10.57
C HIS A 2 11.10 1.75 10.48
N LYS A 3 11.40 1.14 11.63
CA LYS A 3 12.09 -0.15 11.75
C LYS A 3 11.23 -1.25 12.31
N GLU A 4 10.30 -0.93 13.19
CA GLU A 4 9.47 -1.93 13.88
C GLU A 4 8.04 -1.40 14.10
N LEU A 5 7.06 -2.29 13.91
CA LEU A 5 5.68 -2.08 14.30
C LEU A 5 5.26 -3.21 15.24
N THR A 6 4.85 -2.87 16.46
CA THR A 6 4.26 -3.83 17.40
C THR A 6 2.76 -3.56 17.53
N ILE A 7 1.97 -4.62 17.42
CA ILE A 7 0.51 -4.61 17.51
C ILE A 7 0.10 -5.55 18.63
N GLU A 8 -0.72 -5.06 19.57
CA GLU A 8 -1.24 -5.85 20.68
C GLU A 8 -2.73 -5.57 20.88
N ASN A 9 -3.48 -6.61 21.17
CA ASN A 9 -4.91 -6.60 21.43
C ASN A 9 -5.77 -5.97 20.31
N PHE A 10 -5.31 -6.02 19.06
CA PHE A 10 -6.03 -5.52 17.90
C PHE A 10 -6.43 -6.65 16.98
N LYS A 11 -7.73 -6.88 16.83
CA LYS A 11 -8.32 -7.93 15.97
C LYS A 11 -7.72 -9.33 16.26
N CYS A 12 -6.96 -9.87 15.34
CA CYS A 12 -6.32 -11.19 15.47
C CYS A 12 -5.06 -11.19 16.35
N PHE A 13 -4.47 -10.04 16.61
CA PHE A 13 -3.25 -9.88 17.44
C PHE A 13 -3.62 -9.80 18.92
N SER A 14 -3.79 -10.94 19.57
CA SER A 14 -4.12 -11.02 21.01
C SER A 14 -2.90 -10.86 21.93
N GLU A 15 -1.71 -11.07 21.39
CA GLU A 15 -0.43 -10.95 22.08
C GLU A 15 0.44 -9.94 21.33
N PRO A 16 1.41 -9.29 22.01
CA PRO A 16 2.34 -8.38 21.34
C PRO A 16 3.02 -9.08 20.17
N THR A 17 2.79 -8.56 18.96
CA THR A 17 3.36 -9.10 17.73
C THR A 17 4.18 -8.02 17.05
N THR A 18 5.49 -8.22 16.95
CA THR A 18 6.41 -7.27 16.34
C THR A 18 6.73 -7.65 14.91
N ILE A 19 6.57 -6.69 14.01
CA ILE A 19 6.85 -6.78 12.58
C ILE A 19 8.06 -5.89 12.30
N THR A 20 9.14 -6.50 11.82
CA THR A 20 10.33 -5.75 11.39
C THR A 20 10.05 -5.06 10.05
N LEU A 21 10.47 -3.81 9.93
CA LEU A 21 10.24 -2.97 8.76
C LEU A 21 11.56 -2.65 8.04
N GLY A 22 11.52 -2.68 6.71
CA GLY A 22 12.58 -2.25 5.81
C GLY A 22 12.16 -1.05 4.95
N LYS A 23 12.87 -0.81 3.86
CA LYS A 23 12.46 0.19 2.84
C LYS A 23 11.20 -0.24 2.11
N ILE A 24 11.11 -1.56 1.78
CA ILE A 24 9.90 -2.16 1.24
C ILE A 24 9.45 -3.33 2.13
N ASN A 25 8.17 -3.34 2.44
CA ASN A 25 7.56 -4.26 3.39
C ASN A 25 6.40 -4.98 2.71
N ILE A 26 6.42 -6.30 2.73
CA ILE A 26 5.45 -7.13 2.03
C ILE A 26 4.70 -7.96 3.05
N CYS A 27 3.39 -7.78 3.11
CA CYS A 27 2.47 -8.59 3.90
C CYS A 27 1.83 -9.63 2.97
N LEU A 28 2.24 -10.89 3.09
CA LEU A 28 1.75 -12.04 2.32
C LEU A 28 0.96 -13.00 3.20
N GLY A 29 0.10 -13.80 2.61
CA GLY A 29 -0.64 -14.86 3.30
C GLY A 29 -2.08 -14.99 2.83
N CYS A 30 -2.81 -15.96 3.39
CA CYS A 30 -4.20 -16.21 3.06
C CYS A 30 -5.12 -15.03 3.42
N ASN A 31 -6.40 -15.14 3.03
CA ASN A 31 -7.40 -14.15 3.44
C ASN A 31 -7.68 -14.24 4.94
N SER A 32 -8.02 -13.09 5.55
CA SER A 32 -8.47 -12.97 6.93
C SER A 32 -7.45 -13.41 8.01
N VAL A 33 -6.16 -13.37 7.69
CA VAL A 33 -5.07 -13.73 8.62
C VAL A 33 -4.35 -12.53 9.26
N GLY A 34 -4.88 -11.31 9.09
CA GLY A 34 -4.35 -10.11 9.77
C GLY A 34 -3.50 -9.18 8.93
N LYS A 35 -3.29 -9.42 7.63
CA LYS A 35 -2.53 -8.51 6.75
C LYS A 35 -3.10 -7.09 6.73
N SER A 36 -4.40 -6.96 6.45
CA SER A 36 -5.08 -5.65 6.45
C SER A 36 -5.10 -5.01 7.83
N SER A 37 -5.02 -5.80 8.92
CA SER A 37 -4.91 -5.25 10.28
C SER A 37 -3.58 -4.52 10.49
N VAL A 38 -2.51 -4.93 9.82
CA VAL A 38 -1.23 -4.20 9.82
C VAL A 38 -1.40 -2.83 9.14
N ILE A 39 -2.01 -2.80 7.94
CA ILE A 39 -2.30 -1.54 7.24
C ILE A 39 -3.17 -0.61 8.11
N GLN A 40 -4.22 -1.17 8.70
CA GLN A 40 -5.13 -0.42 9.57
C GLN A 40 -4.44 0.12 10.83
N SER A 41 -3.46 -0.61 11.39
CA SER A 41 -2.65 -0.13 12.50
C SER A 41 -1.84 1.12 12.12
N PHE A 42 -1.23 1.15 10.94
CA PHE A 42 -0.57 2.35 10.42
C PHE A 42 -1.55 3.51 10.28
N ILE A 43 -2.75 3.28 9.75
CA ILE A 43 -3.76 4.33 9.57
C ILE A 43 -4.23 4.88 10.93
N LEU A 44 -4.44 4.03 11.93
CA LEU A 44 -4.81 4.46 13.30
C LEU A 44 -3.69 5.29 13.94
N ILE A 45 -2.42 4.88 13.81
CA ILE A 45 -1.26 5.65 14.26
C ILE A 45 -1.21 7.00 13.55
N ARG A 46 -1.43 7.04 12.24
CA ARG A 46 -1.46 8.28 11.45
C ARG A 46 -2.53 9.24 11.94
N GLN A 47 -3.76 8.76 12.15
CA GLN A 47 -4.84 9.60 12.69
C GLN A 47 -4.49 10.13 14.08
N ALA A 48 -3.96 9.27 14.94
CA ALA A 48 -3.54 9.65 16.29
C ALA A 48 -2.48 10.76 16.25
N PHE A 49 -1.49 10.63 15.41
CA PHE A 49 -0.46 11.65 15.20
C PHE A 49 -1.03 12.97 14.65
N GLU A 50 -1.92 12.94 13.66
CA GLU A 50 -2.57 14.14 13.10
C GLU A 50 -3.36 14.88 14.16
N LYS A 51 -4.12 14.15 14.99
CA LYS A 51 -4.86 14.75 16.12
C LYS A 51 -3.91 15.37 17.14
N ALA A 52 -2.85 14.66 17.52
CA ALA A 52 -1.86 15.17 18.46
C ALA A 52 -1.20 16.48 17.96
N ARG A 53 -0.90 16.57 16.65
CA ARG A 53 -0.35 17.81 16.04
C ARG A 53 -1.26 19.03 16.19
N LEU A 54 -2.58 18.85 16.24
CA LEU A 54 -3.52 19.95 16.44
C LEU A 54 -3.46 20.54 17.85
N PHE A 55 -2.99 19.76 18.82
CA PHE A 55 -2.96 20.11 20.24
C PHE A 55 -1.55 20.35 20.79
N LYS A 56 -0.54 20.48 19.95
CA LYS A 56 0.88 20.55 20.35
C LYS A 56 1.24 21.67 21.34
N ASP A 57 0.43 22.74 21.40
CA ASP A 57 0.61 23.83 22.36
C ASP A 57 -0.22 23.64 23.64
N THR A 58 -0.93 22.52 23.78
CA THR A 58 -1.74 22.18 24.95
C THR A 58 -1.16 20.97 25.66
N GLN A 59 -1.42 20.84 26.96
CA GLN A 59 -1.06 19.64 27.72
C GLN A 59 -2.02 18.46 27.45
N VAL A 60 -2.76 18.50 26.34
CA VAL A 60 -3.69 17.45 25.94
C VAL A 60 -2.89 16.27 25.40
N LYS A 61 -2.92 15.16 26.16
CA LYS A 61 -2.29 13.89 25.80
C LYS A 61 -3.30 12.83 25.34
N LYS A 62 -4.58 13.20 25.29
CA LYS A 62 -5.69 12.31 24.94
C LYS A 62 -6.59 12.99 23.91
N TYR A 63 -6.93 12.28 22.86
CA TYR A 63 -7.74 12.79 21.76
C TYR A 63 -8.51 11.66 21.09
N HIS A 64 -9.62 11.99 20.45
CA HIS A 64 -10.49 11.01 19.81
C HIS A 64 -10.03 10.75 18.35
N ILE A 65 -9.96 9.48 17.99
CA ILE A 65 -9.75 9.01 16.63
C ILE A 65 -10.99 8.27 16.14
N GLN A 66 -11.24 8.35 14.84
CA GLN A 66 -12.39 7.74 14.18
C GLN A 66 -12.05 6.32 13.71
N LEU A 67 -12.97 5.38 13.92
CA LEU A 67 -12.84 4.01 13.43
C LEU A 67 -13.36 3.81 12.02
N ASN A 68 -14.12 4.78 11.52
CA ASN A 68 -14.76 4.72 10.21
C ASN A 68 -14.53 6.02 9.42
N ASP A 69 -14.66 5.94 8.11
CA ASP A 69 -14.64 7.03 7.12
C ASP A 69 -13.26 7.68 6.88
N ILE A 70 -12.49 7.98 7.90
CA ILE A 70 -11.16 8.59 7.73
C ILE A 70 -10.20 7.56 7.12
N TYR A 71 -9.51 7.96 6.05
CA TYR A 71 -8.68 7.07 5.24
C TYR A 71 -9.42 5.82 4.75
N GLY A 72 -10.74 5.91 4.56
CA GLY A 72 -11.55 4.77 4.10
C GLY A 72 -11.63 3.60 5.09
N LEU A 73 -11.32 3.82 6.36
CA LEU A 73 -11.51 2.81 7.40
C LEU A 73 -12.99 2.45 7.55
N GLN A 74 -13.26 1.17 7.78
CA GLN A 74 -14.57 0.60 8.03
C GLN A 74 -14.41 -0.45 9.15
N LEU A 75 -14.01 0.01 10.35
CA LEU A 75 -13.69 -0.88 11.46
C LEU A 75 -14.91 -1.26 12.31
N GLY A 76 -16.01 -0.51 12.16
CA GLY A 76 -17.20 -0.69 12.99
C GLY A 76 -17.02 -0.04 14.38
N ASP A 77 -17.27 -0.78 15.44
CA ASP A 77 -17.17 -0.27 16.79
C ASP A 77 -15.93 -0.77 17.56
N SER A 78 -15.59 -0.06 18.62
CA SER A 78 -14.37 -0.27 19.40
C SER A 78 -14.30 -1.62 20.12
N GLU A 79 -15.44 -2.23 20.43
CA GLU A 79 -15.46 -3.53 21.12
C GLU A 79 -15.19 -4.70 20.15
N HIS A 80 -15.64 -4.58 18.90
CA HIS A 80 -15.44 -5.62 17.88
C HIS A 80 -14.02 -5.64 17.31
N ILE A 81 -13.25 -4.56 17.45
CA ILE A 81 -11.86 -4.51 16.95
C ILE A 81 -10.83 -4.95 17.98
N LYS A 82 -11.21 -5.07 19.25
CA LYS A 82 -10.35 -5.67 20.27
C LYS A 82 -10.25 -7.17 20.06
N SER A 83 -9.14 -7.76 20.48
CA SER A 83 -9.02 -9.21 20.47
C SER A 83 -10.06 -9.84 21.40
N SER A 84 -10.76 -10.87 20.92
CA SER A 84 -11.75 -11.60 21.71
C SER A 84 -11.14 -12.33 22.92
N LYS A 85 -9.83 -12.49 22.97
CA LYS A 85 -9.10 -13.17 24.05
C LYS A 85 -8.74 -12.24 25.22
N VAL A 86 -8.62 -10.94 24.94
CA VAL A 86 -8.16 -9.94 25.90
C VAL A 86 -9.10 -8.75 25.82
N LYS A 87 -9.55 -8.24 26.98
CA LYS A 87 -10.45 -7.06 27.03
C LYS A 87 -9.71 -5.75 27.30
N ASP A 88 -8.38 -5.79 27.26
CA ASP A 88 -7.55 -4.63 27.53
C ASP A 88 -7.55 -3.63 26.37
N ASP A 89 -6.92 -2.51 26.56
CA ASP A 89 -6.75 -1.50 25.54
C ASP A 89 -5.87 -2.01 24.37
N ILE A 90 -6.08 -1.44 23.19
CA ILE A 90 -5.24 -1.73 22.05
C ILE A 90 -3.94 -0.97 22.22
N THR A 91 -2.79 -1.64 22.05
CA THR A 91 -1.48 -0.99 22.02
C THR A 91 -0.89 -1.09 20.62
N LEU A 92 -0.56 0.06 20.03
CA LEU A 92 0.16 0.17 18.76
C LEU A 92 1.47 0.90 19.02
N LYS A 93 2.59 0.29 18.67
CA LYS A 93 3.90 0.90 18.84
C LYS A 93 4.67 0.90 17.53
N LEU A 94 5.15 2.05 17.14
CA LEU A 94 5.97 2.24 15.95
C LEU A 94 7.33 2.81 16.39
N ASP A 95 8.38 2.01 16.29
CA ASP A 95 9.70 2.26 16.88
C ASP A 95 9.57 2.56 18.39
N GLU A 96 9.98 3.73 18.87
CA GLU A 96 9.81 4.18 20.26
C GLU A 96 8.44 4.81 20.56
N TYR A 97 7.60 5.05 19.55
CA TYR A 97 6.34 5.77 19.70
C TYR A 97 5.18 4.83 19.99
N GLU A 98 4.70 4.86 21.22
CA GLU A 98 3.58 4.03 21.68
C GLU A 98 2.28 4.82 21.75
N TYR A 99 1.21 4.21 21.26
CA TYR A 99 -0.17 4.68 21.30
C TYR A 99 -1.04 3.66 22.00
N LYS A 100 -1.77 4.10 23.00
CA LYS A 100 -2.83 3.32 23.66
C LYS A 100 -4.19 3.79 23.17
N LEU A 101 -5.01 2.87 22.69
CA LEU A 101 -6.35 3.16 22.20
C LEU A 101 -7.38 2.53 23.14
N MET A 102 -8.18 3.39 23.75
CA MET A 102 -9.17 3.04 24.78
C MET A 102 -10.58 3.22 24.21
N SER A 103 -11.49 2.29 24.52
CA SER A 103 -12.90 2.42 24.15
C SER A 103 -13.57 3.58 24.91
N ILE A 104 -14.49 4.27 24.22
CA ILE A 104 -15.31 5.34 24.77
C ILE A 104 -16.74 4.83 24.86
N ALA A 105 -17.27 4.65 26.09
CA ALA A 105 -18.60 4.06 26.29
C ALA A 105 -19.73 4.81 25.58
N GLU A 106 -19.61 6.14 25.49
CA GLU A 106 -20.64 7.03 24.89
C GLU A 106 -20.45 7.19 23.38
N SER A 107 -19.30 6.75 22.81
CA SER A 107 -18.94 6.90 21.39
C SER A 107 -18.29 5.63 20.85
N PRO A 108 -19.03 4.54 20.62
CA PRO A 108 -18.46 3.26 20.24
C PRO A 108 -17.75 3.28 18.86
N MET A 109 -18.05 4.24 17.99
CA MET A 109 -17.40 4.41 16.68
C MET A 109 -16.08 5.20 16.75
N GLU A 110 -15.65 5.58 17.95
CA GLU A 110 -14.42 6.30 18.24
C GLU A 110 -13.60 5.58 19.29
N MET A 111 -12.30 5.91 19.36
CA MET A 111 -11.44 5.55 20.46
C MET A 111 -10.69 6.76 21.00
N GLU A 112 -10.46 6.79 22.31
CA GLU A 112 -9.53 7.73 22.91
C GLU A 112 -8.11 7.22 22.69
N ALA A 113 -7.30 7.97 21.94
CA ALA A 113 -5.89 7.70 21.75
C ALA A 113 -5.07 8.50 22.77
N ALA A 114 -4.10 7.84 23.39
CA ALA A 114 -3.13 8.47 24.30
C ALA A 114 -1.70 8.17 23.81
N ASN A 115 -0.82 9.19 23.90
CA ASN A 115 0.62 9.05 23.66
C ASN A 115 1.42 9.83 24.70
N GLU A 116 2.62 9.35 25.00
CA GLU A 116 3.48 9.95 26.03
C GLU A 116 4.64 10.78 25.46
N TYR A 117 4.79 10.85 24.14
CA TYR A 117 5.88 11.55 23.46
C TYR A 117 5.48 12.96 22.98
N ASP A 118 6.48 13.81 22.79
CA ASP A 118 6.29 15.16 22.27
C ASP A 118 6.25 15.16 20.74
N VAL A 119 5.10 15.51 20.17
CA VAL A 119 4.91 15.58 18.69
C VAL A 119 5.64 16.72 18.00
N SER A 120 6.28 17.63 18.76
CA SER A 120 7.09 18.72 18.21
C SER A 120 8.50 18.28 17.77
N VAL A 121 8.92 17.07 18.13
CA VAL A 121 10.26 16.54 17.86
C VAL A 121 10.49 16.43 16.35
N GLN A 122 11.67 16.86 15.90
CA GLN A 122 12.03 16.92 14.48
C GLN A 122 12.07 15.53 13.80
N SER A 123 12.32 14.46 14.57
CA SER A 123 12.28 13.07 14.10
C SER A 123 10.90 12.62 13.63
N LEU A 124 9.83 13.32 14.05
CA LEU A 124 8.44 13.06 13.64
C LEU A 124 8.08 13.74 12.30
N ARG A 125 9.04 13.91 11.38
CA ARG A 125 8.81 14.52 10.05
C ARG A 125 9.07 13.53 8.91
N GLU A 126 9.31 12.27 9.23
CA GLU A 126 9.58 11.22 8.23
C GLU A 126 8.55 10.10 8.30
N GLY A 127 8.42 9.36 7.21
CA GLY A 127 7.54 8.21 7.10
C GLY A 127 6.08 8.57 7.39
N ILE A 128 5.45 7.84 8.28
CA ILE A 128 4.06 8.03 8.67
C ILE A 128 3.78 9.41 9.32
N PHE A 129 4.82 10.03 9.87
CA PHE A 129 4.71 11.32 10.56
C PHE A 129 4.96 12.52 9.64
N SER A 130 5.34 12.27 8.38
CA SER A 130 5.51 13.32 7.36
C SER A 130 4.18 13.77 6.77
N ASP A 131 4.18 14.89 6.04
CA ASP A 131 3.03 15.29 5.23
C ASP A 131 2.88 14.38 3.98
N GLY A 132 3.94 13.63 3.62
CA GLY A 132 3.98 12.64 2.55
C GLY A 132 3.52 11.24 3.02
N PHE A 133 2.34 11.13 3.59
CA PHE A 133 1.69 9.87 3.88
C PHE A 133 0.61 9.57 2.85
N TYR A 134 0.73 8.44 2.16
CA TYR A 134 -0.17 8.03 1.09
C TYR A 134 -0.71 6.63 1.37
N TYR A 135 -2.01 6.48 1.22
CA TYR A 135 -2.66 5.18 1.33
C TYR A 135 -3.57 4.94 0.13
N LEU A 136 -3.43 3.78 -0.47
CA LEU A 136 -4.25 3.29 -1.57
C LEU A 136 -4.91 1.98 -1.17
N ASN A 137 -6.23 2.04 -0.98
CA ASN A 137 -7.09 0.93 -0.56
C ASN A 137 -7.20 -0.14 -1.67
N ALA A 138 -7.59 -1.36 -1.30
CA ALA A 138 -7.89 -2.44 -2.22
C ALA A 138 -9.06 -2.10 -3.17
N GLU A 139 -10.07 -1.40 -2.66
CA GLU A 139 -11.26 -0.97 -3.41
C GLU A 139 -11.01 0.33 -4.20
N ARG A 140 -9.94 0.38 -5.01
CA ARG A 140 -9.71 1.54 -5.86
C ARG A 140 -10.84 1.77 -6.85
N THR A 141 -11.06 3.04 -7.20
CA THR A 141 -12.09 3.43 -8.17
C THR A 141 -11.81 2.78 -9.53
N GLY A 142 -12.70 1.89 -9.96
CA GLY A 142 -12.64 1.27 -11.28
C GLY A 142 -12.85 2.28 -12.42
N PRO A 143 -13.02 1.82 -13.68
CA PRO A 143 -13.23 2.70 -14.81
C PRO A 143 -14.37 3.70 -14.57
N ARG A 144 -14.10 4.97 -14.83
CA ARG A 144 -15.08 6.06 -14.73
C ARG A 144 -14.90 7.02 -15.90
N ASN A 145 -16.00 7.60 -16.40
CA ASN A 145 -15.95 8.64 -17.43
C ASN A 145 -15.34 9.93 -16.88
N TYR A 146 -15.55 10.19 -15.59
CA TYR A 146 -15.06 11.37 -14.88
C TYR A 146 -14.90 11.10 -13.39
N GLN A 147 -14.09 11.92 -12.75
CA GLN A 147 -13.96 12.04 -11.30
C GLN A 147 -14.37 13.45 -10.89
N MET A 148 -14.97 13.60 -9.71
CA MET A 148 -15.32 14.92 -9.18
C MET A 148 -14.05 15.65 -8.74
N ILE A 149 -13.96 16.94 -9.03
CA ILE A 149 -12.87 17.80 -8.54
C ILE A 149 -13.30 18.37 -7.19
N ASP A 150 -12.57 18.05 -6.13
CA ASP A 150 -12.75 18.69 -4.83
C ASP A 150 -12.29 20.16 -4.89
N SER A 151 -12.94 21.02 -4.11
CA SER A 151 -12.59 22.44 -4.00
C SER A 151 -11.29 22.70 -3.21
N LYS A 152 -10.75 21.70 -2.54
CA LYS A 152 -9.48 21.78 -1.79
C LYS A 152 -8.29 21.60 -2.72
N THR A 153 -7.16 22.21 -2.37
CA THR A 153 -5.89 21.90 -3.02
C THR A 153 -5.53 20.44 -2.77
N ILE A 154 -5.43 19.66 -3.84
CA ILE A 154 -5.20 18.23 -3.78
C ILE A 154 -3.73 17.97 -4.16
N ASN A 155 -3.02 17.25 -3.30
CA ASN A 155 -1.62 16.83 -3.49
C ASN A 155 -1.45 15.30 -3.44
N HIS A 156 -2.56 14.55 -3.47
CA HIS A 156 -2.57 13.09 -3.44
C HIS A 156 -3.71 12.52 -4.28
N CYS A 157 -3.56 11.28 -4.72
CA CYS A 157 -4.57 10.59 -5.56
C CYS A 157 -5.89 10.28 -4.83
N GLY A 158 -5.91 10.39 -3.49
CA GLY A 158 -7.01 9.90 -2.65
C GLY A 158 -6.83 8.43 -2.29
N VAL A 159 -7.62 7.97 -1.32
CA VAL A 159 -7.56 6.59 -0.81
C VAL A 159 -8.04 5.58 -1.86
N TYR A 160 -9.01 5.97 -2.66
CA TYR A 160 -9.59 5.15 -3.73
C TYR A 160 -9.07 5.53 -5.13
N GLY A 161 -8.10 6.46 -5.22
CA GLY A 161 -7.62 7.01 -6.48
C GLY A 161 -8.57 8.02 -7.12
N GLU A 162 -9.52 8.56 -6.36
CA GLU A 162 -10.60 9.43 -6.80
C GLU A 162 -10.14 10.79 -7.32
N ASN A 163 -8.90 11.21 -7.01
CA ASN A 163 -8.33 12.49 -7.45
C ASN A 163 -7.30 12.33 -8.57
N THR A 164 -7.04 11.10 -9.02
CA THR A 164 -5.91 10.78 -9.92
C THR A 164 -5.97 11.54 -11.24
N MET A 165 -7.16 11.64 -11.87
CA MET A 165 -7.31 12.31 -13.16
C MET A 165 -6.99 13.80 -13.05
N HIS A 166 -7.56 14.47 -12.05
CA HIS A 166 -7.34 15.90 -11.81
C HIS A 166 -5.88 16.18 -11.47
N LEU A 167 -5.29 15.38 -10.57
CA LEU A 167 -3.90 15.53 -10.16
C LEU A 167 -2.94 15.40 -11.36
N LEU A 168 -3.17 14.41 -12.22
CA LEU A 168 -2.39 14.21 -13.43
C LEU A 168 -2.57 15.35 -14.43
N ASN A 169 -3.76 15.90 -14.55
CA ASN A 169 -4.01 17.06 -15.40
C ASN A 169 -3.26 18.32 -14.90
N VAL A 170 -3.32 18.58 -13.60
CA VAL A 170 -2.69 19.78 -12.99
C VAL A 170 -1.17 19.65 -12.92
N LEU A 171 -0.65 18.52 -12.49
CA LEU A 171 0.78 18.32 -12.24
C LEU A 171 1.54 17.73 -13.44
N GLY A 172 0.85 17.08 -14.36
CA GLY A 172 1.46 16.23 -15.39
C GLY A 172 2.53 16.90 -16.25
N THR A 173 2.34 18.16 -16.61
CA THR A 173 3.30 18.92 -17.45
C THR A 173 4.27 19.78 -16.65
N VAL A 174 3.91 20.18 -15.43
CA VAL A 174 4.69 21.12 -14.62
C VAL A 174 5.62 20.42 -13.63
N SER A 175 5.18 19.30 -13.07
CA SER A 175 5.97 18.55 -12.10
C SER A 175 7.03 17.70 -12.78
N ARG A 176 8.20 17.60 -12.12
CA ARG A 176 9.32 16.77 -12.52
C ARG A 176 9.47 15.60 -11.55
N VAL A 177 9.64 14.42 -12.11
CA VAL A 177 9.92 13.21 -11.35
C VAL A 177 11.41 13.14 -11.04
N ASP A 178 11.75 12.73 -9.82
CA ASP A 178 13.13 12.46 -9.41
C ASP A 178 13.78 11.41 -10.35
N SER A 179 15.02 11.68 -10.75
CA SER A 179 15.75 10.86 -11.73
C SER A 179 15.84 9.38 -11.34
N GLU A 180 15.91 9.07 -10.03
CA GLU A 180 15.97 7.71 -9.52
C GLU A 180 14.65 6.95 -9.70
N ARG A 181 13.53 7.65 -9.93
CA ARG A 181 12.20 7.11 -10.16
C ARG A 181 11.77 7.13 -11.62
N CYS A 182 12.58 7.78 -12.46
CA CYS A 182 12.31 7.79 -13.89
C CYS A 182 12.49 6.40 -14.50
N TYR A 183 11.53 5.98 -15.30
CA TYR A 183 11.72 4.84 -16.19
C TYR A 183 12.74 5.23 -17.28
N ASN A 184 13.89 4.58 -17.28
CA ASN A 184 14.94 4.85 -18.25
C ASN A 184 14.62 4.16 -19.57
N LEU A 185 14.22 4.95 -20.55
CA LEU A 185 14.30 4.58 -21.95
C LEU A 185 15.74 4.81 -22.39
N ASP A 186 16.32 3.83 -23.08
CA ASP A 186 17.70 3.81 -23.52
C ASP A 186 18.21 5.17 -24.03
N GLU A 187 19.45 5.51 -23.58
CA GLU A 187 20.35 6.52 -24.10
C GLU A 187 19.90 7.99 -24.12
N GLY A 188 20.05 8.66 -23.00
CA GLY A 188 20.51 10.08 -22.97
C GLY A 188 19.44 11.16 -23.02
N LYS A 189 18.15 10.89 -23.18
CA LYS A 189 17.08 11.89 -23.13
C LYS A 189 15.84 11.40 -22.39
N THR A 190 15.93 11.25 -21.10
CA THR A 190 14.76 10.93 -20.26
C THR A 190 13.92 12.18 -20.05
N VAL A 191 12.68 12.17 -20.55
CA VAL A 191 11.71 13.22 -20.25
C VAL A 191 11.16 12.98 -18.85
N SER A 192 11.49 13.86 -17.90
CA SER A 192 11.17 13.72 -16.48
C SER A 192 9.84 14.35 -16.07
N THR A 193 9.02 14.85 -17.02
CA THR A 193 7.69 15.35 -16.66
C THR A 193 6.81 14.21 -16.15
N LEU A 194 5.96 14.51 -15.17
CA LEU A 194 5.12 13.51 -14.52
C LEU A 194 4.27 12.73 -15.53
N ASN A 195 3.58 13.40 -16.45
CA ASN A 195 2.74 12.74 -17.46
C ASN A 195 3.53 11.76 -18.34
N LYS A 196 4.75 12.14 -18.76
CA LYS A 196 5.59 11.23 -19.58
C LYS A 196 6.11 10.05 -18.76
N GLN A 197 6.48 10.26 -17.52
CA GLN A 197 6.89 9.16 -16.65
C GLN A 197 5.72 8.24 -16.31
N VAL A 198 4.52 8.77 -16.12
CA VAL A 198 3.30 7.95 -15.98
C VAL A 198 3.07 7.11 -17.23
N GLU A 199 3.17 7.70 -18.44
CA GLU A 199 3.02 6.95 -19.70
C GLU A 199 4.05 5.82 -19.81
N TYR A 200 5.33 6.08 -19.50
CA TYR A 200 6.39 5.07 -19.58
C TYR A 200 6.21 3.92 -18.59
N TRP A 201 5.87 4.22 -17.34
CA TRP A 201 5.60 3.20 -16.34
C TRP A 201 4.30 2.43 -16.63
N MET A 202 3.28 3.12 -17.15
CA MET A 202 2.04 2.45 -17.58
C MET A 202 2.33 1.50 -18.75
N ASP A 203 3.10 1.92 -19.74
CA ASP A 203 3.47 1.08 -20.90
C ASP A 203 4.30 -0.15 -20.46
N TYR A 204 5.18 0.00 -19.46
CA TYR A 204 5.93 -1.11 -18.89
C TYR A 204 5.00 -2.13 -18.23
N ILE A 205 3.97 -1.69 -17.50
CA ILE A 205 3.06 -2.55 -16.74
C ILE A 205 1.92 -3.09 -17.62
N ILE A 206 1.32 -2.22 -18.44
CA ILE A 206 0.21 -2.52 -19.36
C ILE A 206 0.56 -1.90 -20.72
N PRO A 207 1.23 -2.66 -21.61
CA PRO A 207 1.76 -2.11 -22.86
C PRO A 207 0.70 -1.55 -23.82
N GLY A 208 1.07 -0.48 -24.51
CA GLY A 208 0.34 0.06 -25.65
C GLY A 208 -0.83 0.97 -25.27
N ILE A 209 -0.81 1.61 -24.11
CA ILE A 209 -1.88 2.52 -23.68
C ILE A 209 -1.39 3.96 -23.64
N GLU A 210 -2.09 4.85 -24.32
CA GLU A 210 -1.96 6.30 -24.21
C GLU A 210 -3.07 6.86 -23.33
N ILE A 211 -2.73 7.85 -22.47
CA ILE A 211 -3.63 8.45 -21.50
C ILE A 211 -3.75 9.94 -21.77
N ARG A 212 -4.96 10.47 -21.77
CA ARG A 212 -5.24 11.90 -21.73
C ARG A 212 -6.17 12.24 -20.59
N THR A 213 -5.89 13.34 -19.90
CA THR A 213 -6.74 13.90 -18.86
C THR A 213 -7.11 15.33 -19.19
N ASP A 214 -8.34 15.72 -18.93
CA ASP A 214 -8.88 17.05 -19.14
C ASP A 214 -9.83 17.44 -18.01
N ASP A 215 -9.70 18.66 -17.48
CA ASP A 215 -10.63 19.21 -16.50
C ASP A 215 -11.73 20.02 -17.18
N VAL A 216 -12.97 19.74 -16.82
CA VAL A 216 -14.14 20.53 -17.18
C VAL A 216 -14.58 21.33 -15.94
N LEU A 217 -13.97 22.48 -15.75
CA LEU A 217 -14.08 23.27 -14.50
C LEU A 217 -15.52 23.74 -14.24
N GLU A 218 -16.30 24.04 -15.28
CA GLU A 218 -17.71 24.42 -15.17
C GLU A 218 -18.56 23.33 -14.53
N LEU A 219 -18.20 22.07 -14.75
CA LEU A 219 -18.88 20.89 -14.17
C LEU A 219 -18.18 20.34 -12.95
N ARG A 220 -17.01 20.88 -12.59
CA ARG A 220 -16.15 20.39 -11.52
C ARG A 220 -15.82 18.90 -11.67
N VAL A 221 -15.47 18.49 -12.89
CA VAL A 221 -15.09 17.11 -13.17
C VAL A 221 -13.78 17.05 -13.94
N SER A 222 -12.98 16.03 -13.66
CA SER A 222 -11.82 15.64 -14.45
C SER A 222 -12.19 14.41 -15.28
N LYS A 223 -11.83 14.39 -16.55
CA LYS A 223 -12.07 13.29 -17.48
C LYS A 223 -10.77 12.61 -17.82
N MET A 224 -10.86 11.30 -18.08
CA MET A 224 -9.79 10.53 -18.68
C MET A 224 -10.29 9.84 -19.95
N THR A 225 -9.45 9.85 -20.97
CA THR A 225 -9.64 9.05 -22.16
C THR A 225 -8.38 8.26 -22.47
N LEU A 226 -8.56 7.10 -23.04
CA LEU A 226 -7.52 6.14 -23.33
C LEU A 226 -7.52 5.79 -24.82
N ARG A 227 -6.32 5.50 -25.37
CA ARG A 227 -6.17 5.02 -26.73
C ARG A 227 -5.17 3.87 -26.78
N GLN A 228 -5.40 2.96 -27.69
CA GLN A 228 -4.48 1.86 -28.01
C GLN A 228 -3.99 2.01 -29.46
N PRO A 229 -2.87 2.73 -29.71
CA PRO A 229 -2.40 3.03 -31.05
C PRO A 229 -2.18 1.80 -31.93
N ALA A 230 -1.71 0.70 -31.33
CA ALA A 230 -1.48 -0.55 -32.06
C ALA A 230 -2.76 -1.18 -32.65
N LEU A 231 -3.94 -0.80 -32.15
CA LEU A 231 -5.25 -1.25 -32.63
C LEU A 231 -5.97 -0.16 -33.44
N ASP A 232 -5.30 0.94 -33.76
CA ASP A 232 -5.85 2.10 -34.50
C ASP A 232 -7.16 2.62 -33.87
N THR A 233 -7.22 2.63 -32.54
CA THR A 233 -8.41 3.12 -31.83
C THR A 233 -8.36 4.64 -31.66
N ASP A 234 -9.54 5.25 -31.61
CA ASP A 234 -9.69 6.62 -31.11
C ASP A 234 -9.52 6.70 -29.59
N PHE A 235 -9.48 7.93 -29.04
CA PHE A 235 -9.54 8.14 -27.59
C PHE A 235 -10.94 7.82 -27.07
N LEU A 236 -11.06 6.75 -26.31
CA LEU A 236 -12.31 6.21 -25.78
C LEU A 236 -12.36 6.35 -24.25
N SER A 237 -13.56 6.21 -23.72
CA SER A 237 -13.79 6.15 -22.27
C SER A 237 -13.07 4.97 -21.63
N PRO A 238 -12.57 5.07 -20.38
CA PRO A 238 -11.99 3.97 -19.62
C PRO A 238 -12.85 2.71 -19.53
N TYR A 239 -14.17 2.82 -19.67
CA TYR A 239 -15.07 1.66 -19.73
C TYR A 239 -14.84 0.71 -20.90
N ASN A 240 -14.18 1.19 -21.96
CA ASN A 240 -13.84 0.39 -23.14
C ASN A 240 -12.54 -0.38 -22.97
N PHE A 241 -11.87 -0.23 -21.81
CA PHE A 241 -10.59 -0.86 -21.51
C PHE A 241 -10.70 -1.74 -20.26
N GLY A 242 -9.68 -2.55 -20.02
CA GLY A 242 -9.65 -3.40 -18.82
C GLY A 242 -9.52 -2.59 -17.51
N PHE A 243 -10.09 -3.11 -16.44
CA PHE A 243 -10.04 -2.51 -15.09
C PHE A 243 -8.62 -2.21 -14.60
N GLY A 244 -7.64 -3.00 -15.01
CA GLY A 244 -6.24 -2.88 -14.56
C GLY A 244 -5.67 -1.48 -14.69
N ILE A 245 -5.99 -0.74 -15.76
CA ILE A 245 -5.50 0.63 -15.99
C ILE A 245 -5.95 1.56 -14.85
N SER A 246 -7.25 1.54 -14.55
CA SER A 246 -7.82 2.40 -13.49
C SER A 246 -7.31 2.03 -12.09
N TYR A 247 -6.97 0.77 -11.87
CA TYR A 247 -6.42 0.30 -10.59
C TYR A 247 -4.94 0.60 -10.42
N VAL A 248 -4.16 0.59 -11.49
CA VAL A 248 -2.70 0.80 -11.47
C VAL A 248 -2.33 2.28 -11.50
N LEU A 249 -3.06 3.09 -12.26
CA LEU A 249 -2.74 4.50 -12.48
C LEU A 249 -2.57 5.29 -11.16
N PRO A 250 -3.45 5.17 -10.15
CA PRO A 250 -3.26 5.84 -8.86
C PRO A 250 -1.97 5.44 -8.16
N ILE A 251 -1.54 4.17 -8.27
CA ILE A 251 -0.30 3.68 -7.66
C ILE A 251 0.91 4.33 -8.31
N ILE A 252 0.92 4.39 -9.66
CA ILE A 252 2.02 5.00 -10.41
C ILE A 252 2.10 6.49 -10.11
N VAL A 253 0.99 7.21 -10.21
CA VAL A 253 0.96 8.66 -9.94
C VAL A 253 1.44 8.94 -8.51
N THR A 254 0.93 8.22 -7.52
CA THR A 254 1.33 8.36 -6.11
C THR A 254 2.84 8.14 -5.93
N GLY A 255 3.39 7.05 -6.48
CA GLY A 255 4.82 6.77 -6.37
C GLY A 255 5.71 7.83 -7.02
N LEU A 256 5.27 8.41 -8.13
CA LEU A 256 6.04 9.42 -8.86
C LEU A 256 5.99 10.82 -8.24
N ILE A 257 4.89 11.18 -7.54
CA ILE A 257 4.76 12.48 -6.85
C ILE A 257 5.26 12.46 -5.41
N ALA A 258 5.34 11.29 -4.77
CA ALA A 258 5.76 11.18 -3.39
C ALA A 258 7.19 11.72 -3.20
N GLU A 259 7.44 12.46 -2.13
CA GLU A 259 8.76 13.00 -1.80
C GLU A 259 9.61 11.95 -1.07
N ARG A 260 10.93 12.16 -1.03
CA ARG A 260 11.83 11.35 -0.17
C ARG A 260 11.42 11.48 1.29
N GLY A 261 11.49 10.37 2.02
CA GLY A 261 11.03 10.31 3.41
C GLY A 261 9.53 10.10 3.56
N SER A 262 8.77 10.02 2.47
CA SER A 262 7.34 9.67 2.48
C SER A 262 7.11 8.20 2.83
N MET A 263 5.86 7.87 3.16
CA MET A 263 5.37 6.51 3.31
C MET A 263 4.19 6.25 2.37
N ILE A 264 4.24 5.13 1.66
CA ILE A 264 3.15 4.66 0.79
C ILE A 264 2.65 3.31 1.30
N LEU A 265 1.37 3.22 1.59
CA LEU A 265 0.65 1.99 1.87
C LEU A 265 -0.20 1.62 0.65
N VAL A 266 -0.07 0.38 0.15
CA VAL A 266 -0.83 -0.11 -1.01
C VAL A 266 -1.37 -1.49 -0.71
N GLU A 267 -2.69 -1.65 -0.86
CA GLU A 267 -3.36 -2.95 -0.81
C GLU A 267 -3.60 -3.48 -2.23
N ASN A 268 -3.38 -4.77 -2.43
CA ASN A 268 -3.64 -5.51 -3.66
C ASN A 268 -3.19 -4.78 -4.95
N PRO A 269 -1.90 -4.42 -5.09
CA PRO A 269 -1.42 -3.72 -6.29
C PRO A 269 -1.58 -4.57 -7.55
N GLU A 270 -1.70 -5.89 -7.41
CA GLU A 270 -1.91 -6.86 -8.49
C GLU A 270 -3.31 -6.89 -9.06
N ALA A 271 -4.28 -6.24 -8.42
CA ALA A 271 -5.69 -6.35 -8.77
C ALA A 271 -5.93 -6.04 -10.27
N HIS A 272 -6.64 -6.95 -10.94
CA HIS A 272 -6.97 -6.88 -12.37
C HIS A 272 -5.78 -6.86 -13.34
N LEU A 273 -4.57 -7.25 -12.91
CA LEU A 273 -3.40 -7.36 -13.76
C LEU A 273 -3.12 -8.80 -14.20
N HIS A 274 -2.66 -8.94 -15.43
CA HIS A 274 -2.03 -10.18 -15.89
C HIS A 274 -0.73 -10.45 -15.09
N PRO A 275 -0.30 -11.71 -14.87
CA PRO A 275 0.91 -12.05 -14.13
C PRO A 275 2.15 -11.21 -14.47
N LYS A 276 2.39 -10.94 -15.75
CA LYS A 276 3.47 -10.05 -16.17
C LYS A 276 3.34 -8.64 -15.59
N GLY A 277 2.13 -8.05 -15.64
CA GLY A 277 1.85 -6.73 -15.06
C GLY A 277 1.99 -6.73 -13.54
N GLN A 278 1.63 -7.84 -12.87
CA GLN A 278 1.82 -8.01 -11.42
C GLN A 278 3.31 -7.97 -11.05
N SER A 279 4.17 -8.64 -11.81
CA SER A 279 5.63 -8.56 -11.60
C SER A 279 6.14 -7.13 -11.84
N HIS A 280 5.65 -6.47 -12.88
CA HIS A 280 6.09 -5.12 -13.22
C HIS A 280 5.63 -4.05 -12.20
N ILE A 281 4.44 -4.18 -11.59
CA ILE A 281 4.04 -3.26 -10.51
C ILE A 281 4.86 -3.50 -9.24
N GLY A 282 5.22 -4.75 -8.94
CA GLY A 282 6.17 -5.07 -7.86
C GLY A 282 7.53 -4.42 -8.10
N TYR A 283 8.04 -4.50 -9.32
CA TYR A 283 9.28 -3.82 -9.73
C TYR A 283 9.19 -2.31 -9.52
N PHE A 284 8.11 -1.66 -9.96
CA PHE A 284 7.86 -0.24 -9.77
C PHE A 284 7.90 0.15 -8.28
N LEU A 285 7.16 -0.55 -7.42
CA LEU A 285 7.10 -0.27 -5.97
C LEU A 285 8.48 -0.37 -5.31
N ALA A 286 9.30 -1.35 -5.73
CA ALA A 286 10.67 -1.48 -5.23
C ALA A 286 11.56 -0.32 -5.70
N VAL A 287 11.42 0.17 -6.93
CA VAL A 287 12.14 1.38 -7.40
C VAL A 287 11.77 2.59 -6.56
N MET A 288 10.47 2.76 -6.22
CA MET A 288 10.04 3.82 -5.30
C MET A 288 10.72 3.70 -3.94
N ALA A 289 10.78 2.48 -3.39
CA ALA A 289 11.47 2.23 -2.11
C ALA A 289 12.97 2.54 -2.18
N CYS A 290 13.65 2.21 -3.28
CA CYS A 290 15.06 2.56 -3.51
C CYS A 290 15.31 4.08 -3.52
N SER A 291 14.34 4.86 -3.96
CA SER A 291 14.43 6.33 -4.02
C SER A 291 14.19 7.04 -2.68
N GLY A 292 14.09 6.29 -1.57
CA GLY A 292 13.94 6.84 -0.22
C GLY A 292 12.50 7.01 0.26
N ILE A 293 11.55 6.31 -0.35
CA ILE A 293 10.15 6.19 0.10
C ILE A 293 10.03 4.89 0.89
N GLN A 294 9.35 4.88 2.04
CA GLN A 294 9.03 3.63 2.72
C GLN A 294 7.72 3.06 2.16
N VAL A 295 7.76 1.85 1.63
CA VAL A 295 6.61 1.22 0.97
C VAL A 295 6.12 0.03 1.78
N ILE A 296 4.82 -0.01 2.06
CA ILE A 296 4.13 -1.14 2.70
C ILE A 296 3.13 -1.71 1.70
N VAL A 297 3.25 -2.99 1.39
CA VAL A 297 2.43 -3.66 0.37
C VAL A 297 1.69 -4.83 1.01
N GLU A 298 0.37 -4.83 0.91
CA GLU A 298 -0.44 -6.03 1.14
C GLU A 298 -0.72 -6.68 -0.21
N THR A 299 -0.35 -7.95 -0.36
CA THR A 299 -0.53 -8.68 -1.62
C THR A 299 -0.77 -10.16 -1.42
N HIS A 300 -1.39 -10.80 -2.40
CA HIS A 300 -1.55 -12.26 -2.52
C HIS A 300 -0.71 -12.83 -3.68
N SER A 301 0.04 -11.98 -4.39
CA SER A 301 0.73 -12.34 -5.62
C SER A 301 2.21 -12.63 -5.41
N GLU A 302 2.61 -13.84 -5.75
CA GLU A 302 4.03 -14.22 -5.88
C GLU A 302 4.74 -13.40 -6.98
N HIS A 303 3.99 -13.00 -8.03
CA HIS A 303 4.54 -12.21 -9.11
C HIS A 303 4.93 -10.81 -8.65
N VAL A 304 4.15 -10.19 -7.74
CA VAL A 304 4.53 -8.91 -7.10
C VAL A 304 5.83 -9.08 -6.32
N LEU A 305 5.93 -10.13 -5.49
CA LEU A 305 7.16 -10.44 -4.75
C LEU A 305 8.35 -10.65 -5.69
N ASN A 306 8.18 -11.42 -6.77
CA ASN A 306 9.24 -11.66 -7.73
C ASN A 306 9.68 -10.37 -8.45
N GLY A 307 8.74 -9.48 -8.78
CA GLY A 307 9.05 -8.16 -9.33
C GLY A 307 9.90 -7.31 -8.39
N ILE A 308 9.58 -7.32 -7.10
CA ILE A 308 10.36 -6.64 -6.04
C ILE A 308 11.78 -7.22 -5.97
N ARG A 309 11.94 -8.54 -5.93
CA ARG A 309 13.24 -9.21 -5.89
C ARG A 309 14.11 -8.89 -7.11
N ILE A 310 13.50 -8.85 -8.31
CA ILE A 310 14.19 -8.46 -9.55
C ILE A 310 14.69 -7.02 -9.46
N ALA A 311 13.85 -6.08 -9.00
CA ALA A 311 14.24 -4.69 -8.83
C ALA A 311 15.36 -4.54 -7.80
N ALA A 312 15.28 -5.27 -6.68
CA ALA A 312 16.28 -5.27 -5.63
C ALA A 312 17.66 -5.72 -6.14
N LEU A 313 17.72 -6.78 -6.92
CA LEU A 313 18.96 -7.23 -7.56
C LEU A 313 19.55 -6.18 -8.50
N LYS A 314 18.71 -5.59 -9.36
CA LYS A 314 19.15 -4.56 -10.31
C LYS A 314 19.68 -3.30 -9.63
N ASN A 315 19.06 -2.89 -8.53
CA ASN A 315 19.41 -1.68 -7.79
C ASN A 315 20.35 -1.96 -6.60
N LYS A 316 20.86 -3.20 -6.45
CA LYS A 316 21.79 -3.62 -5.38
C LYS A 316 21.25 -3.26 -3.99
N VAL A 317 19.98 -3.52 -3.75
CA VAL A 317 19.34 -3.33 -2.45
C VAL A 317 19.83 -4.40 -1.48
N ALA A 318 20.11 -4.02 -0.23
CA ALA A 318 20.45 -4.99 0.78
C ALA A 318 19.24 -5.87 1.16
N PRO A 319 19.42 -7.17 1.43
CA PRO A 319 18.32 -8.04 1.84
C PRO A 319 17.55 -7.50 3.04
N ASP A 320 18.23 -6.90 4.01
CA ASP A 320 17.62 -6.32 5.22
C ASP A 320 16.74 -5.10 4.96
N ASP A 321 16.86 -4.46 3.78
CA ASP A 321 15.98 -3.37 3.36
C ASP A 321 14.61 -3.89 2.85
N ILE A 322 14.46 -5.21 2.70
CA ILE A 322 13.23 -5.87 2.24
C ILE A 322 12.70 -6.72 3.38
N SER A 323 11.53 -6.36 3.89
CA SER A 323 10.85 -7.14 4.93
C SER A 323 9.68 -7.91 4.30
N ILE A 324 9.75 -9.24 4.36
CA ILE A 324 8.67 -10.12 3.90
C ILE A 324 8.07 -10.78 5.12
N ASN A 325 6.80 -10.53 5.38
CA ASN A 325 6.07 -11.08 6.51
C ASN A 325 4.94 -11.97 5.99
N PHE A 326 5.01 -13.24 6.31
CA PHE A 326 4.01 -14.24 5.96
C PHE A 326 3.04 -14.45 7.11
N PHE A 327 1.76 -14.22 6.84
CA PHE A 327 0.66 -14.34 7.79
C PHE A 327 -0.05 -15.66 7.56
N SER A 328 -0.16 -16.49 8.59
CA SER A 328 -0.80 -17.79 8.53
C SER A 328 -1.60 -18.10 9.80
N LEU A 329 -2.38 -19.17 9.75
CA LEU A 329 -3.12 -19.72 10.88
C LEU A 329 -2.57 -21.11 11.19
N LYS A 330 -2.01 -21.31 12.38
CA LYS A 330 -1.56 -22.62 12.84
C LYS A 330 -2.60 -23.23 13.77
N LYS A 331 -3.02 -24.45 13.45
CA LYS A 331 -3.90 -25.24 14.33
C LYS A 331 -3.07 -25.89 15.43
N GLU A 332 -3.38 -25.59 16.68
CA GLU A 332 -2.78 -26.21 17.86
C GLU A 332 -3.91 -26.95 18.65
N GLY A 333 -4.15 -28.21 18.26
CA GLY A 333 -5.26 -29.00 18.80
C GLY A 333 -6.62 -28.40 18.42
N LYS A 334 -7.39 -27.92 19.42
CA LYS A 334 -8.67 -27.25 19.21
C LYS A 334 -8.55 -25.73 19.02
N ASN A 335 -7.38 -25.17 19.22
CA ASN A 335 -7.14 -23.73 19.12
C ASN A 335 -6.50 -23.41 17.77
N THR A 336 -6.77 -22.20 17.28
CA THR A 336 -6.09 -21.63 16.13
C THR A 336 -5.30 -20.41 16.59
N ARG A 337 -4.03 -20.36 16.23
CA ARG A 337 -3.13 -19.25 16.54
C ARG A 337 -2.73 -18.52 15.28
N HIS A 338 -2.74 -17.21 15.34
CA HIS A 338 -2.13 -16.36 14.32
C HIS A 338 -0.62 -16.44 14.40
N MET A 339 0.00 -16.57 13.24
CA MET A 339 1.45 -16.59 13.10
C MET A 339 1.86 -15.53 12.10
N VAL A 340 2.93 -14.80 12.44
CA VAL A 340 3.63 -13.92 11.50
C VAL A 340 5.05 -14.42 11.42
N GLU A 341 5.43 -14.91 10.25
CA GLU A 341 6.76 -15.46 10.03
C GLU A 341 7.52 -14.56 9.05
N LYS A 342 8.72 -14.12 9.46
CA LYS A 342 9.62 -13.37 8.58
C LYS A 342 10.24 -14.33 7.58
N ILE A 343 10.15 -13.99 6.30
CA ILE A 343 10.84 -14.70 5.22
C ILE A 343 12.13 -13.95 4.93
N ASN A 344 13.26 -14.64 5.09
CA ASN A 344 14.57 -14.07 4.87
C ASN A 344 14.99 -14.20 3.41
N LEU A 345 15.81 -13.25 2.98
CA LEU A 345 16.43 -13.23 1.66
C LEU A 345 17.95 -13.33 1.81
N ASP A 346 18.60 -14.11 0.93
CA ASP A 346 20.05 -14.07 0.78
C ASP A 346 20.50 -12.86 -0.08
N GLU A 347 21.81 -12.66 -0.22
CA GLU A 347 22.38 -11.57 -1.05
C GLU A 347 22.01 -11.67 -2.55
N ARG A 348 21.55 -12.84 -3.00
CA ARG A 348 21.05 -13.07 -4.37
C ARG A 348 19.53 -12.96 -4.47
N MET A 349 18.88 -12.46 -3.39
CA MET A 349 17.43 -12.36 -3.27
C MET A 349 16.71 -13.72 -3.38
N ASN A 350 17.37 -14.84 -3.04
CA ASN A 350 16.68 -16.11 -2.87
C ASN A 350 16.00 -16.15 -1.50
N LEU A 351 14.85 -16.83 -1.45
CA LEU A 351 14.13 -17.09 -0.20
C LEU A 351 14.88 -18.16 0.59
N GLU A 352 15.22 -17.90 1.85
CA GLU A 352 15.96 -18.83 2.71
C GLU A 352 15.05 -19.77 3.49
N ASN A 353 13.81 -19.37 3.76
CA ASN A 353 12.82 -20.16 4.46
C ASN A 353 11.50 -20.19 3.67
N TRP A 354 10.81 -21.35 3.77
CA TRP A 354 9.58 -21.62 3.01
C TRP A 354 8.53 -22.24 3.93
N PRO A 355 7.78 -21.44 4.70
CA PRO A 355 6.70 -21.96 5.54
C PRO A 355 5.63 -22.68 4.73
N GLU A 356 4.93 -23.63 5.33
CA GLU A 356 3.80 -24.32 4.72
C GLU A 356 2.69 -23.31 4.34
N GLY A 357 2.16 -23.41 3.13
CA GLY A 357 1.18 -22.49 2.56
C GLY A 357 1.77 -21.19 1.99
N PHE A 358 3.10 -21.05 1.96
CA PHE A 358 3.75 -19.89 1.38
C PHE A 358 4.04 -20.14 -0.11
N LEU A 359 3.18 -19.62 -0.99
CA LEU A 359 3.34 -19.67 -2.45
C LEU A 359 3.55 -21.09 -3.04
N ASP A 360 2.96 -22.11 -2.43
CA ASP A 360 3.13 -23.54 -2.78
C ASP A 360 1.93 -24.14 -3.52
N GLN A 361 0.82 -23.39 -3.68
CA GLN A 361 -0.42 -23.89 -4.25
C GLN A 361 -0.25 -24.41 -5.69
N GLU A 362 0.55 -23.74 -6.53
CA GLU A 362 0.78 -24.20 -7.91
C GLU A 362 1.52 -25.55 -7.93
N GLU A 363 2.51 -25.72 -7.06
CA GLU A 363 3.24 -26.99 -6.95
C GLU A 363 2.33 -28.12 -6.45
N GLU A 364 1.49 -27.86 -5.46
CA GLU A 364 0.52 -28.80 -4.95
C GLU A 364 -0.50 -29.21 -6.01
N ASP A 365 -1.03 -28.24 -6.77
CA ASP A 365 -1.95 -28.51 -7.88
C ASP A 365 -1.29 -29.35 -8.97
N LEU A 366 -0.08 -29.04 -9.37
CA LEU A 366 0.69 -29.81 -10.35
C LEU A 366 0.99 -31.22 -9.86
N ARG A 367 1.31 -31.39 -8.57
CA ARG A 367 1.49 -32.69 -7.94
C ARG A 367 0.19 -33.52 -7.98
N THR A 368 -0.92 -32.89 -7.63
CA THR A 368 -2.26 -33.52 -7.66
C THR A 368 -2.64 -33.94 -9.08
N LEU A 369 -2.42 -33.09 -10.07
CA LEU A 369 -2.67 -33.42 -11.49
C LEU A 369 -1.83 -34.62 -11.96
N ARG A 370 -0.55 -34.68 -11.56
CA ARG A 370 0.32 -35.83 -11.88
C ARG A 370 -0.22 -37.12 -11.27
N LEU A 371 -0.63 -37.07 -9.99
CA LEU A 371 -1.18 -38.23 -9.28
C LEU A 371 -2.49 -38.73 -9.91
N LEU A 372 -3.41 -37.85 -10.30
CA LEU A 372 -4.66 -38.21 -10.96
C LEU A 372 -4.38 -38.85 -12.33
N ARG A 373 -3.51 -38.26 -13.14
CA ARG A 373 -3.14 -38.86 -14.45
C ARG A 373 -2.48 -40.23 -14.30
N SER A 374 -1.70 -40.48 -13.26
CA SER A 374 -1.10 -41.78 -13.00
C SER A 374 -2.13 -42.86 -12.60
N LYS A 375 -3.28 -42.45 -12.06
CA LYS A 375 -4.41 -43.32 -11.70
C LYS A 375 -5.41 -43.54 -12.83
N GLY A 376 -5.18 -42.94 -14.00
CA GLY A 376 -6.07 -43.04 -15.17
C GLY A 376 -7.37 -42.24 -15.07
N ILE A 377 -7.35 -41.17 -14.22
CA ILE A 377 -8.44 -40.22 -14.04
C ILE A 377 -8.16 -38.97 -14.83
#